data_4a44ed1496b3491a9a09b05733e9ce03
#
_entry.id   4a44ed1496b3491a9a09b05733e9ce03
#
_cell.length_a   1.000
_cell.length_b   1.000
_cell.length_c   1.000
_cell.angle_alpha   90.00
_cell.angle_beta   90.00
_cell.angle_gamma   90.00
#
_symmetry.space_group_name_H-M   'P 1'
#
loop_
_entity.id
_entity.type
_entity.pdbx_description
1 polymer ?
#
loop_
_entity_poly.entity_id
_entity_poly.type
_entity_poly.pdbx_seq_one_letter_code
_entity_poly.pdbx_strand_id
1 'polypeptide(L)'
;MVKGQVAKVDVDKAELSVVADGFKIPAAVNFDSKGNLWVVDTALGQLVRVDPKSGAKKMVAQLKPSLDNLAIDDKDRIFVSNMADNGIQEVDPETGAAKQVIIGKLALPGGIGVVSDGGKDTIYVADVFAYRTVDGATGEVSEPARMHADGVTLEYPMSATAKGDDVLLSSWFTGTVQLIDRKTGKTKEMLHDFKAPHDAVKLGDGSILVNELGSKSLVRASGEHGKDRTVVIGNLEGPVGLAAGSGGAVYLTEAFAGQVSKVEANGEKTVIAKDLKGPEGIALAPDGKLIVAEVGAKRIVQIDPANGTITEIAANLPIGLPAAPGGLPSNIPTGVGVGATGVIYFSSDIENAIYKIVKK
;
A
#
# COMPACT_ATOMS: atom_id res chain seq x y z
N MET A 1 0.66 9.76 -20.17
CA MET A 1 -0.11 8.61 -19.64
C MET A 1 -1.61 8.79 -19.80
N VAL A 2 -2.23 9.85 -19.27
CA VAL A 2 -3.69 10.04 -19.24
C VAL A 2 -4.40 9.99 -20.61
N LYS A 3 -3.71 10.37 -21.70
CA LYS A 3 -4.31 10.35 -23.06
C LYS A 3 -4.08 9.03 -23.81
N GLY A 4 -3.37 8.05 -23.24
CA GLY A 4 -3.04 6.80 -23.90
C GLY A 4 -2.23 6.98 -25.20
N GLN A 5 -1.33 7.96 -25.25
CA GLN A 5 -0.58 8.38 -26.43
C GLN A 5 0.93 8.35 -26.18
N VAL A 6 1.66 8.04 -27.21
CA VAL A 6 3.11 8.27 -27.33
C VAL A 6 3.32 9.43 -28.30
N ALA A 7 4.10 10.42 -27.86
CA ALA A 7 4.32 11.64 -28.62
C ALA A 7 5.81 11.92 -28.83
N LYS A 8 6.12 12.58 -29.96
CA LYS A 8 7.41 13.15 -30.25
C LYS A 8 7.37 14.66 -29.97
N VAL A 9 8.41 15.20 -29.36
CA VAL A 9 8.59 16.63 -29.15
C VAL A 9 9.73 17.12 -30.04
N ASP A 10 9.45 18.14 -30.87
CA ASP A 10 10.47 18.92 -31.54
C ASP A 10 10.93 20.00 -30.55
N VAL A 11 12.13 19.84 -30.01
CA VAL A 11 12.64 20.71 -28.94
C VAL A 11 12.97 22.12 -29.41
N ASP A 12 13.29 22.31 -30.71
CA ASP A 12 13.63 23.61 -31.27
C ASP A 12 12.38 24.45 -31.52
N LYS A 13 11.28 23.82 -31.88
CA LYS A 13 10.00 24.48 -32.17
C LYS A 13 9.00 24.44 -31.02
N ALA A 14 9.31 23.67 -29.97
CA ALA A 14 8.37 23.34 -28.87
C ALA A 14 7.03 22.75 -29.38
N GLU A 15 7.10 21.99 -30.48
CA GLU A 15 5.93 21.34 -31.09
C GLU A 15 5.81 19.88 -30.68
N LEU A 16 4.58 19.44 -30.40
CA LEU A 16 4.28 18.08 -30.04
C LEU A 16 3.47 17.42 -31.16
N SER A 17 3.90 16.23 -31.59
CA SER A 17 3.17 15.38 -32.54
C SER A 17 2.93 13.99 -31.97
N VAL A 18 1.72 13.45 -32.15
CA VAL A 18 1.39 12.09 -31.71
C VAL A 18 2.01 11.09 -32.69
N VAL A 19 2.78 10.15 -32.16
CA VAL A 19 3.38 9.04 -32.92
C VAL A 19 2.45 7.85 -32.96
N ALA A 20 1.87 7.47 -31.83
CA ALA A 20 0.91 6.39 -31.72
C ALA A 20 -0.07 6.64 -30.56
N ASP A 21 -1.28 6.11 -30.66
CA ASP A 21 -2.34 6.24 -29.68
C ASP A 21 -3.02 4.89 -29.38
N GLY A 22 -4.10 4.91 -28.56
CA GLY A 22 -4.87 3.74 -28.20
C GLY A 22 -4.15 2.80 -27.24
N PHE A 23 -3.23 3.31 -26.42
CA PHE A 23 -2.72 2.67 -25.23
C PHE A 23 -3.65 2.95 -24.04
N LYS A 24 -3.62 2.09 -23.02
CA LYS A 24 -4.39 2.33 -21.81
C LYS A 24 -3.59 3.20 -20.82
N ILE A 25 -2.39 2.76 -20.45
CA ILE A 25 -1.45 3.52 -19.61
C ILE A 25 -0.02 3.29 -20.12
N PRO A 26 0.42 4.01 -21.18
CA PRO A 26 1.80 3.90 -21.65
C PRO A 26 2.73 4.57 -20.62
N ALA A 27 3.60 3.78 -19.98
CA ALA A 27 4.48 4.27 -18.92
C ALA A 27 5.89 4.59 -19.42
N ALA A 28 6.45 3.76 -20.28
CA ALA A 28 7.82 3.90 -20.74
C ALA A 28 7.96 3.67 -22.24
N VAL A 29 8.95 4.35 -22.82
CA VAL A 29 9.34 4.20 -24.23
C VAL A 29 10.86 4.16 -24.36
N ASN A 30 11.37 3.37 -25.30
CA ASN A 30 12.79 3.37 -25.67
C ASN A 30 12.96 2.94 -27.13
N PHE A 31 14.10 3.28 -27.75
CA PHE A 31 14.46 2.84 -29.09
C PHE A 31 15.46 1.69 -29.04
N ASP A 32 15.30 0.73 -29.94
CA ASP A 32 16.33 -0.26 -30.23
C ASP A 32 17.36 0.29 -31.24
N SER A 33 18.44 -0.47 -31.51
CA SER A 33 19.49 -0.06 -32.48
C SER A 33 19.01 0.05 -33.92
N LYS A 34 17.87 -0.56 -34.24
CA LYS A 34 17.22 -0.59 -35.54
C LYS A 34 16.24 0.57 -35.76
N GLY A 35 16.03 1.38 -34.70
CA GLY A 35 15.12 2.52 -34.71
C GLY A 35 13.66 2.17 -34.52
N ASN A 36 13.32 0.96 -34.06
CA ASN A 36 11.97 0.67 -33.61
C ASN A 36 11.72 1.30 -32.23
N LEU A 37 10.53 1.82 -32.03
CA LEU A 37 10.10 2.34 -30.74
C LEU A 37 9.39 1.25 -29.96
N TRP A 38 9.84 1.03 -28.73
CA TRP A 38 9.26 0.07 -27.80
C TRP A 38 8.47 0.79 -26.71
N VAL A 39 7.30 0.31 -26.40
CA VAL A 39 6.37 0.92 -25.46
C VAL A 39 5.88 -0.12 -24.48
N VAL A 40 5.93 0.22 -23.19
CA VAL A 40 5.29 -0.56 -22.12
C VAL A 40 3.92 0.02 -21.80
N ASP A 41 2.86 -0.77 -21.91
CA ASP A 41 1.53 -0.43 -21.41
C ASP A 41 1.31 -1.10 -20.04
N THR A 42 1.34 -0.30 -18.99
CA THR A 42 1.23 -0.73 -17.59
C THR A 42 -0.05 -1.50 -17.32
N ALA A 43 -1.17 -0.93 -17.77
CA ALA A 43 -2.49 -1.48 -17.42
C ALA A 43 -2.86 -2.70 -18.26
N LEU A 44 -2.40 -2.75 -19.51
CA LEU A 44 -2.63 -3.91 -20.36
C LEU A 44 -1.57 -5.02 -20.16
N GLY A 45 -0.48 -4.72 -19.46
CA GLY A 45 0.64 -5.66 -19.31
C GLY A 45 1.32 -5.97 -20.63
N GLN A 46 1.39 -5.02 -21.55
CA GLN A 46 1.86 -5.27 -22.92
C GLN A 46 3.20 -4.60 -23.20
N LEU A 47 4.09 -5.32 -23.88
CA LEU A 47 5.23 -4.78 -24.58
C LEU A 47 4.87 -4.66 -26.06
N VAL A 48 4.89 -3.42 -26.58
CA VAL A 48 4.44 -3.09 -27.93
C VAL A 48 5.58 -2.47 -28.73
N ARG A 49 5.86 -2.99 -29.92
CA ARG A 49 6.74 -2.37 -30.90
C ARG A 49 5.94 -1.41 -31.76
N VAL A 50 6.42 -0.18 -31.92
CA VAL A 50 5.80 0.88 -32.71
C VAL A 50 6.75 1.31 -33.80
N ASP A 51 6.28 1.41 -35.03
CA ASP A 51 6.99 2.07 -36.12
C ASP A 51 6.87 3.60 -35.93
N PRO A 52 7.96 4.32 -35.66
CA PRO A 52 7.88 5.74 -35.33
C PRO A 52 7.49 6.64 -36.51
N LYS A 53 7.47 6.13 -37.74
CA LYS A 53 7.10 6.89 -38.96
C LYS A 53 5.61 6.76 -39.26
N SER A 54 5.08 5.55 -39.16
CA SER A 54 3.68 5.24 -39.51
C SER A 54 2.76 5.18 -38.28
N GLY A 55 3.31 5.05 -37.07
CA GLY A 55 2.55 4.78 -35.85
C GLY A 55 1.99 3.35 -35.75
N ALA A 56 2.34 2.47 -36.70
CA ALA A 56 1.85 1.10 -36.71
C ALA A 56 2.36 0.35 -35.46
N LYS A 57 1.43 -0.34 -34.78
CA LYS A 57 1.67 -1.07 -33.53
C LYS A 57 1.69 -2.56 -33.75
N LYS A 58 2.61 -3.29 -33.10
CA LYS A 58 2.63 -4.73 -32.98
C LYS A 58 2.83 -5.09 -31.51
N MET A 59 1.84 -5.71 -30.87
CA MET A 59 2.05 -6.34 -29.56
C MET A 59 3.05 -7.48 -29.72
N VAL A 60 4.13 -7.44 -28.96
CA VAL A 60 5.19 -8.45 -28.98
C VAL A 60 5.06 -9.43 -27.83
N ALA A 61 4.79 -8.91 -26.63
CA ALA A 61 4.61 -9.77 -25.47
C ALA A 61 3.39 -9.35 -24.64
N GLN A 62 2.66 -10.35 -24.11
CA GLN A 62 1.65 -10.20 -23.09
C GLN A 62 2.27 -10.67 -21.76
N LEU A 63 2.46 -9.74 -20.84
CA LEU A 63 2.99 -9.95 -19.50
C LEU A 63 1.87 -9.72 -18.48
N LYS A 64 2.18 -9.90 -17.19
CA LYS A 64 1.26 -9.47 -16.12
C LYS A 64 1.18 -7.94 -16.08
N PRO A 65 0.01 -7.37 -15.75
CA PRO A 65 -0.13 -5.92 -15.58
C PRO A 65 0.74 -5.36 -14.44
N SER A 66 0.77 -4.04 -14.32
CA SER A 66 1.65 -3.26 -13.43
C SER A 66 3.10 -3.20 -13.93
N LEU A 67 3.30 -3.23 -15.24
CA LEU A 67 4.59 -2.91 -15.85
C LEU A 67 4.92 -1.43 -15.60
N ASP A 68 6.21 -1.09 -15.46
CA ASP A 68 6.62 0.27 -15.15
C ASP A 68 7.58 0.84 -16.21
N ASN A 69 8.72 0.19 -16.40
CA ASN A 69 9.76 0.72 -17.23
C ASN A 69 10.37 -0.35 -18.15
N LEU A 70 11.13 0.08 -19.14
CA LEU A 70 11.91 -0.80 -19.98
C LEU A 70 13.32 -0.23 -20.22
N ALA A 71 14.27 -1.12 -20.36
CA ALA A 71 15.62 -0.82 -20.82
C ALA A 71 16.00 -1.74 -21.98
N ILE A 72 16.78 -1.22 -22.91
CA ILE A 72 17.30 -1.97 -24.06
C ILE A 72 18.81 -1.83 -24.03
N ASP A 73 19.54 -2.93 -24.07
CA ASP A 73 21.00 -2.91 -24.08
C ASP A 73 21.59 -2.82 -25.49
N ASP A 74 22.92 -2.79 -25.59
CA ASP A 74 23.68 -2.71 -26.83
C ASP A 74 23.54 -3.93 -27.75
N LYS A 75 22.89 -4.99 -27.28
CA LYS A 75 22.57 -6.21 -28.05
C LYS A 75 21.08 -6.30 -28.40
N ASP A 76 20.33 -5.22 -28.23
CA ASP A 76 18.88 -5.16 -28.39
C ASP A 76 18.10 -6.15 -27.50
N ARG A 77 18.66 -6.55 -26.33
CA ARG A 77 17.89 -7.29 -25.32
C ARG A 77 17.00 -6.33 -24.57
N ILE A 78 15.75 -6.72 -24.37
CA ILE A 78 14.73 -5.88 -23.72
C ILE A 78 14.49 -6.38 -22.32
N PHE A 79 14.64 -5.49 -21.34
CA PHE A 79 14.34 -5.75 -19.93
C PHE A 79 13.16 -4.90 -19.50
N VAL A 80 12.14 -5.53 -18.93
CA VAL A 80 10.90 -4.88 -18.48
C VAL A 80 10.76 -5.05 -16.98
N SER A 81 10.58 -3.95 -16.27
CA SER A 81 10.26 -3.97 -14.83
C SER A 81 8.76 -4.12 -14.58
N ASN A 82 8.41 -4.83 -13.51
CA ASN A 82 7.04 -4.97 -13.02
C ASN A 82 6.97 -4.55 -11.55
N MET A 83 6.18 -3.52 -11.28
CA MET A 83 6.05 -2.94 -9.94
C MET A 83 5.47 -3.94 -8.94
N ALA A 84 4.39 -4.63 -9.30
CA ALA A 84 3.73 -5.57 -8.40
C ALA A 84 4.54 -6.84 -8.13
N ASP A 85 5.38 -7.27 -9.05
CA ASP A 85 6.26 -8.43 -8.86
C ASP A 85 7.59 -8.05 -8.20
N ASN A 86 7.86 -6.75 -8.01
CA ASN A 86 9.19 -6.26 -7.61
C ASN A 86 10.27 -6.99 -8.42
N GLY A 87 10.10 -7.00 -9.74
CA GLY A 87 10.83 -7.90 -10.61
C GLY A 87 11.21 -7.31 -11.96
N ILE A 88 12.11 -8.02 -12.63
CA ILE A 88 12.57 -7.72 -13.99
C ILE A 88 12.45 -8.97 -14.83
N GLN A 89 11.93 -8.82 -16.04
CA GLN A 89 11.86 -9.87 -17.06
C GLN A 89 12.69 -9.44 -18.29
N GLU A 90 13.46 -10.37 -18.84
CA GLU A 90 14.05 -10.26 -20.18
C GLU A 90 13.02 -10.75 -21.20
N VAL A 91 12.73 -9.96 -22.24
CA VAL A 91 11.75 -10.30 -23.26
C VAL A 91 12.46 -10.39 -24.62
N ASP A 92 12.28 -11.51 -25.29
CA ASP A 92 12.78 -11.72 -26.64
C ASP A 92 11.98 -10.83 -27.62
N PRO A 93 12.65 -9.93 -28.39
CA PRO A 93 11.97 -8.95 -29.25
C PRO A 93 11.27 -9.56 -30.46
N GLU A 94 11.62 -10.79 -30.87
CA GLU A 94 11.04 -11.42 -32.06
C GLU A 94 9.91 -12.38 -31.69
N THR A 95 10.09 -13.16 -30.63
CA THR A 95 9.13 -14.19 -30.21
C THR A 95 8.17 -13.73 -29.13
N GLY A 96 8.53 -12.68 -28.37
CA GLY A 96 7.79 -12.22 -27.17
C GLY A 96 7.96 -13.14 -25.95
N ALA A 97 8.83 -14.14 -26.03
CA ALA A 97 9.09 -15.03 -24.91
C ALA A 97 9.74 -14.25 -23.76
N ALA A 98 9.16 -14.38 -22.56
CA ALA A 98 9.67 -13.69 -21.37
C ALA A 98 10.38 -14.66 -20.44
N LYS A 99 11.54 -14.27 -19.93
CA LYS A 99 12.33 -14.95 -18.94
C LYS A 99 12.44 -14.09 -17.67
N GLN A 100 12.04 -14.65 -16.53
CA GLN A 100 12.21 -13.97 -15.25
C GLN A 100 13.70 -13.86 -14.90
N VAL A 101 14.18 -12.62 -14.68
CA VAL A 101 15.56 -12.34 -14.25
C VAL A 101 15.62 -12.27 -12.73
N ILE A 102 14.70 -11.48 -12.14
CA ILE A 102 14.55 -11.35 -10.69
C ILE A 102 13.06 -11.16 -10.35
N ILE A 103 12.62 -11.68 -9.21
CA ILE A 103 11.28 -11.49 -8.68
C ILE A 103 11.32 -11.39 -7.16
N GLY A 104 10.60 -10.42 -6.60
CA GLY A 104 10.33 -10.31 -5.17
C GLY A 104 9.00 -10.98 -4.80
N LYS A 105 8.86 -11.33 -3.52
CA LYS A 105 7.58 -11.85 -2.99
C LYS A 105 6.62 -10.72 -2.64
N LEU A 106 7.14 -9.58 -2.20
CA LEU A 106 6.43 -8.35 -1.90
C LEU A 106 7.10 -7.20 -2.65
N ALA A 107 6.31 -6.20 -3.01
CA ALA A 107 6.80 -5.04 -3.75
C ALA A 107 7.20 -3.91 -2.80
N LEU A 108 6.23 -3.44 -2.01
CA LEU A 108 6.42 -2.37 -1.03
C LEU A 108 5.33 -2.51 0.05
N PRO A 109 5.50 -3.43 1.01
CA PRO A 109 4.48 -3.71 2.01
C PRO A 109 4.35 -2.55 3.01
N GLY A 110 3.15 -1.98 3.07
CA GLY A 110 2.74 -0.94 4.00
C GLY A 110 2.02 -1.51 5.23
N GLY A 111 0.88 -0.90 5.58
CA GLY A 111 0.05 -1.35 6.68
C GLY A 111 -0.43 -2.78 6.55
N ILE A 112 -0.56 -3.48 7.68
CA ILE A 112 -0.98 -4.87 7.73
C ILE A 112 -2.09 -5.09 8.74
N GLY A 113 -3.04 -5.99 8.41
CA GLY A 113 -4.02 -6.53 9.33
C GLY A 113 -3.76 -8.02 9.59
N VAL A 114 -4.09 -8.52 10.78
CA VAL A 114 -3.94 -9.93 11.13
C VAL A 114 -5.28 -10.50 11.59
N VAL A 115 -5.65 -11.65 11.06
CA VAL A 115 -6.79 -12.43 11.54
C VAL A 115 -6.34 -13.85 11.83
N SER A 116 -6.77 -14.36 12.98
CA SER A 116 -6.53 -15.73 13.41
C SER A 116 -7.79 -16.55 13.25
N ASP A 117 -7.75 -17.54 12.37
CA ASP A 117 -8.84 -18.50 12.13
C ASP A 117 -8.37 -19.91 12.55
N GLY A 118 -9.04 -20.51 13.55
CA GLY A 118 -8.70 -21.85 14.02
C GLY A 118 -7.24 -22.00 14.49
N GLY A 119 -6.67 -20.94 15.07
CA GLY A 119 -5.28 -20.91 15.57
C GLY A 119 -4.23 -20.66 14.50
N LYS A 120 -4.63 -20.33 13.28
CA LYS A 120 -3.74 -19.96 12.19
C LYS A 120 -3.84 -18.46 11.90
N ASP A 121 -2.71 -17.77 11.93
CA ASP A 121 -2.65 -16.36 11.60
C ASP A 121 -2.50 -16.17 10.08
N THR A 122 -3.34 -15.30 9.51
CA THR A 122 -3.18 -14.79 8.15
C THR A 122 -2.93 -13.29 8.24
N ILE A 123 -1.85 -12.84 7.62
CA ILE A 123 -1.48 -11.44 7.51
C ILE A 123 -1.99 -10.90 6.19
N TYR A 124 -2.80 -9.86 6.22
CA TYR A 124 -3.35 -9.13 5.08
C TYR A 124 -2.50 -7.90 4.83
N VAL A 125 -1.91 -7.79 3.66
CA VAL A 125 -0.87 -6.82 3.35
C VAL A 125 -1.33 -5.85 2.26
N ALA A 126 -1.28 -4.58 2.55
CA ALA A 126 -1.33 -3.52 1.56
C ALA A 126 0.07 -3.40 0.92
N ASP A 127 0.25 -3.95 -0.27
CA ASP A 127 1.54 -4.03 -0.97
C ASP A 127 1.57 -3.09 -2.18
N VAL A 128 1.16 -1.87 -2.00
CA VAL A 128 1.02 -0.72 -2.92
C VAL A 128 0.43 -1.05 -4.29
N PHE A 129 0.92 -2.06 -5.00
CA PHE A 129 0.45 -2.48 -6.33
C PHE A 129 -0.39 -3.76 -6.30
N ALA A 130 -0.53 -4.36 -5.12
CA ALA A 130 -1.26 -5.59 -4.91
C ALA A 130 -1.87 -5.65 -3.50
N TYR A 131 -2.94 -6.38 -3.36
CA TYR A 131 -3.40 -6.90 -2.08
C TYR A 131 -2.88 -8.32 -1.94
N ARG A 132 -2.14 -8.57 -0.88
CA ARG A 132 -1.51 -9.87 -0.63
C ARG A 132 -1.90 -10.46 0.71
N THR A 133 -1.73 -11.76 0.83
CA THR A 133 -1.84 -12.47 2.10
C THR A 133 -0.58 -13.26 2.39
N VAL A 134 -0.21 -13.34 3.66
CA VAL A 134 0.94 -14.13 4.12
C VAL A 134 0.46 -15.11 5.19
N ASP A 135 0.78 -16.39 5.03
CA ASP A 135 0.55 -17.40 6.05
C ASP A 135 1.54 -17.20 7.21
N GLY A 136 1.04 -16.98 8.41
CA GLY A 136 1.86 -16.66 9.59
C GLY A 136 2.72 -17.81 10.09
N ALA A 137 2.45 -19.05 9.67
CA ALA A 137 3.25 -20.21 10.03
C ALA A 137 4.37 -20.50 9.02
N THR A 138 4.04 -20.44 7.71
CA THR A 138 4.94 -20.86 6.62
C THR A 138 5.64 -19.69 5.94
N GLY A 139 5.09 -18.48 6.02
CA GLY A 139 5.54 -17.30 5.27
C GLY A 139 5.19 -17.38 3.78
N GLU A 140 4.28 -18.28 3.38
CA GLU A 140 3.79 -18.36 2.01
C GLU A 140 2.99 -17.11 1.66
N VAL A 141 3.29 -16.52 0.50
CA VAL A 141 2.64 -15.30 0.00
C VAL A 141 1.68 -15.67 -1.12
N SER A 142 0.43 -15.18 -1.02
CA SER A 142 -0.57 -15.25 -2.08
C SER A 142 -0.99 -13.84 -2.51
N GLU A 143 -1.51 -13.72 -3.74
CA GLU A 143 -1.92 -12.45 -4.36
C GLU A 143 -3.40 -12.51 -4.75
N PRO A 144 -4.34 -12.22 -3.82
CA PRO A 144 -5.76 -12.19 -4.15
C PRO A 144 -6.17 -11.11 -5.15
N ALA A 145 -5.48 -9.96 -5.16
CA ALA A 145 -5.77 -8.89 -6.11
C ALA A 145 -4.49 -8.14 -6.51
N ARG A 146 -4.41 -7.79 -7.80
CA ARG A 146 -3.32 -7.01 -8.41
C ARG A 146 -3.90 -5.82 -9.14
N MET A 147 -3.27 -4.67 -9.03
CA MET A 147 -3.65 -3.48 -9.79
C MET A 147 -3.59 -3.76 -11.30
N HIS A 148 -4.56 -3.19 -11.99
CA HIS A 148 -4.74 -3.33 -13.44
C HIS A 148 -5.06 -4.74 -13.95
N ALA A 149 -5.20 -5.76 -13.09
CA ALA A 149 -5.72 -7.05 -13.54
C ALA A 149 -7.20 -6.95 -13.94
N ASP A 150 -7.62 -7.80 -14.89
CA ASP A 150 -9.00 -7.77 -15.40
C ASP A 150 -10.01 -8.00 -14.28
N GLY A 151 -11.00 -7.10 -14.19
CA GLY A 151 -12.05 -7.15 -13.17
C GLY A 151 -11.61 -6.76 -11.76
N VAL A 152 -10.39 -6.28 -11.57
CA VAL A 152 -9.88 -5.80 -10.28
C VAL A 152 -9.93 -4.28 -10.22
N THR A 153 -10.52 -3.76 -9.14
CA THR A 153 -10.62 -2.33 -8.85
C THR A 153 -9.75 -1.98 -7.63
N LEU A 154 -8.47 -2.33 -7.66
CA LEU A 154 -7.52 -2.02 -6.60
C LEU A 154 -6.84 -0.68 -6.86
N GLU A 155 -6.77 0.19 -5.84
CA GLU A 155 -6.20 1.54 -5.96
C GLU A 155 -5.11 1.80 -4.93
N TYR A 156 -3.85 1.52 -5.29
CA TYR A 156 -2.64 1.84 -4.51
C TYR A 156 -2.78 1.62 -3.00
N PRO A 157 -3.04 0.40 -2.53
CA PRO A 157 -3.23 0.12 -1.10
C PRO A 157 -1.96 0.44 -0.32
N MET A 158 -2.07 1.33 0.68
CA MET A 158 -0.96 1.78 1.52
C MET A 158 -1.07 1.26 2.95
N SER A 159 -2.30 1.10 3.46
CA SER A 159 -2.56 0.49 4.76
C SER A 159 -3.65 -0.57 4.66
N ALA A 160 -3.59 -1.55 5.56
CA ALA A 160 -4.58 -2.61 5.68
C ALA A 160 -4.98 -2.82 7.14
N THR A 161 -6.28 -2.87 7.39
CA THR A 161 -6.83 -3.41 8.64
C THR A 161 -7.78 -4.54 8.35
N ALA A 162 -7.82 -5.57 9.20
CA ALA A 162 -8.62 -6.75 8.96
C ALA A 162 -9.50 -7.08 10.18
N LYS A 163 -10.79 -7.34 9.94
CA LYS A 163 -11.73 -7.72 10.99
C LYS A 163 -12.88 -8.56 10.43
N GLY A 164 -13.12 -9.72 11.02
CA GLY A 164 -14.16 -10.65 10.54
C GLY A 164 -13.89 -11.09 9.11
N ASP A 165 -14.86 -10.91 8.21
CA ASP A 165 -14.73 -11.24 6.78
C ASP A 165 -14.28 -10.05 5.92
N ASP A 166 -13.85 -8.96 6.52
CA ASP A 166 -13.51 -7.72 5.84
C ASP A 166 -12.04 -7.35 6.03
N VAL A 167 -11.46 -6.78 4.96
CA VAL A 167 -10.22 -6.01 4.99
C VAL A 167 -10.52 -4.62 4.46
N LEU A 168 -10.09 -3.61 5.18
CA LEU A 168 -10.06 -2.23 4.70
C LEU A 168 -8.67 -1.93 4.16
N LEU A 169 -8.62 -1.42 2.94
CA LEU A 169 -7.38 -0.91 2.32
C LEU A 169 -7.55 0.59 2.14
N SER A 170 -6.64 1.37 2.70
CA SER A 170 -6.63 2.82 2.52
C SER A 170 -5.49 3.27 1.61
N SER A 171 -5.75 4.34 0.85
CA SER A 171 -4.78 4.95 -0.05
C SER A 171 -4.78 6.46 0.11
N TRP A 172 -3.74 7.01 0.72
CA TRP A 172 -3.56 8.45 0.80
C TRP A 172 -3.35 9.08 -0.59
N PHE A 173 -2.86 8.30 -1.56
CA PHE A 173 -2.56 8.77 -2.90
C PHE A 173 -3.82 9.01 -3.74
N THR A 174 -4.80 8.10 -3.66
CA THR A 174 -6.06 8.22 -4.41
C THR A 174 -7.21 8.82 -3.58
N GLY A 175 -7.03 8.97 -2.27
CA GLY A 175 -8.10 9.45 -1.39
C GLY A 175 -9.19 8.41 -1.17
N THR A 176 -8.87 7.11 -1.25
CA THR A 176 -9.84 6.03 -1.19
C THR A 176 -9.68 5.15 0.05
N VAL A 177 -10.79 4.57 0.48
CA VAL A 177 -10.84 3.44 1.41
C VAL A 177 -11.66 2.35 0.75
N GLN A 178 -11.06 1.17 0.56
CA GLN A 178 -11.70 0.02 -0.10
C GLN A 178 -12.06 -1.04 0.93
N LEU A 179 -13.31 -1.50 0.91
CA LEU A 179 -13.75 -2.67 1.67
C LEU A 179 -13.61 -3.91 0.78
N ILE A 180 -12.72 -4.80 1.18
CA ILE A 180 -12.39 -6.03 0.45
C ILE A 180 -12.97 -7.23 1.19
N ASP A 181 -13.53 -8.18 0.44
CA ASP A 181 -13.81 -9.51 0.96
C ASP A 181 -12.47 -10.25 1.16
N ARG A 182 -12.14 -10.60 2.41
CA ARG A 182 -10.82 -11.13 2.72
C ARG A 182 -10.54 -12.50 2.11
N LYS A 183 -11.59 -13.31 1.83
CA LYS A 183 -11.45 -14.66 1.28
C LYS A 183 -11.26 -14.65 -0.22
N THR A 184 -11.96 -13.75 -0.91
CA THR A 184 -11.97 -13.69 -2.39
C THR A 184 -11.08 -12.61 -2.97
N GLY A 185 -10.63 -11.63 -2.17
CA GLY A 185 -9.90 -10.44 -2.62
C GLY A 185 -10.75 -9.45 -3.42
N LYS A 186 -12.07 -9.68 -3.54
CA LYS A 186 -12.96 -8.81 -4.31
C LYS A 186 -13.34 -7.56 -3.51
N THR A 187 -13.33 -6.42 -4.18
CA THR A 187 -13.85 -5.17 -3.63
C THR A 187 -15.37 -5.30 -3.44
N LYS A 188 -15.83 -5.13 -2.21
CA LYS A 188 -17.26 -5.05 -1.84
C LYS A 188 -17.76 -3.63 -2.01
N GLU A 189 -16.93 -2.64 -1.61
CA GLU A 189 -17.27 -1.24 -1.62
C GLU A 189 -16.01 -0.38 -1.74
N MET A 190 -16.13 0.76 -2.40
CA MET A 190 -15.06 1.76 -2.51
C MET A 190 -15.61 3.12 -2.09
N LEU A 191 -14.96 3.71 -1.10
CA LEU A 191 -15.27 5.02 -0.55
C LEU A 191 -14.22 6.01 -1.07
N HIS A 192 -14.67 7.15 -1.58
CA HIS A 192 -13.81 8.18 -2.20
C HIS A 192 -13.79 9.48 -1.40
N ASP A 193 -13.01 10.44 -1.88
CA ASP A 193 -12.97 11.84 -1.42
C ASP A 193 -12.43 12.06 -0.01
N PHE A 194 -11.67 11.12 0.53
CA PHE A 194 -10.93 11.35 1.76
C PHE A 194 -9.69 12.23 1.53
N LYS A 195 -9.28 12.95 2.56
CA LYS A 195 -8.13 13.85 2.53
C LYS A 195 -6.85 13.14 2.99
N ALA A 196 -6.18 12.44 2.07
CA ALA A 196 -5.03 11.60 2.35
C ALA A 196 -5.29 10.59 3.50
N PRO A 197 -6.19 9.60 3.32
CA PRO A 197 -6.52 8.61 4.34
C PRO A 197 -5.32 7.67 4.55
N HIS A 198 -4.79 7.65 5.77
CA HIS A 198 -3.65 6.79 6.10
C HIS A 198 -4.08 5.43 6.61
N ASP A 199 -5.11 5.37 7.44
CA ASP A 199 -5.62 4.11 7.97
C ASP A 199 -7.12 4.19 8.22
N ALA A 200 -7.79 3.02 8.26
CA ALA A 200 -9.22 2.93 8.48
C ALA A 200 -9.59 1.70 9.29
N VAL A 201 -10.61 1.81 10.15
CA VAL A 201 -11.16 0.69 10.92
C VAL A 201 -12.67 0.64 10.81
N LYS A 202 -13.22 -0.57 10.67
CA LYS A 202 -14.67 -0.81 10.68
C LYS A 202 -15.17 -1.01 12.11
N LEU A 203 -16.19 -0.26 12.50
CA LEU A 203 -16.84 -0.37 13.79
C LEU A 203 -17.96 -1.42 13.79
N GLY A 204 -18.44 -1.75 14.99
CA GLY A 204 -19.50 -2.75 15.15
C GLY A 204 -20.86 -2.35 14.58
N ASP A 205 -21.11 -1.04 14.42
CA ASP A 205 -22.32 -0.49 13.79
C ASP A 205 -22.24 -0.42 12.26
N GLY A 206 -21.14 -0.90 11.67
CA GLY A 206 -20.88 -0.88 10.24
C GLY A 206 -20.24 0.41 9.73
N SER A 207 -20.17 1.47 10.52
CA SER A 207 -19.45 2.69 10.14
C SER A 207 -17.93 2.46 10.07
N ILE A 208 -17.23 3.30 9.30
CA ILE A 208 -15.78 3.26 9.13
C ILE A 208 -15.19 4.53 9.71
N LEU A 209 -14.21 4.39 10.60
CA LEU A 209 -13.37 5.50 11.05
C LEU A 209 -12.12 5.56 10.22
N VAL A 210 -11.74 6.75 9.79
CA VAL A 210 -10.62 7.00 8.88
C VAL A 210 -9.73 8.10 9.44
N ASN A 211 -8.44 7.81 9.57
CA ASN A 211 -7.42 8.83 9.82
C ASN A 211 -7.12 9.57 8.54
N GLU A 212 -7.48 10.84 8.49
CA GLU A 212 -7.15 11.75 7.37
C GLU A 212 -5.96 12.63 7.74
N LEU A 213 -4.79 12.35 7.16
CA LEU A 213 -3.60 13.17 7.36
C LEU A 213 -3.78 14.57 6.78
N GLY A 214 -4.41 14.67 5.59
CA GLY A 214 -4.59 15.94 4.89
C GLY A 214 -5.52 16.92 5.60
N SER A 215 -6.56 16.44 6.29
CA SER A 215 -7.45 17.27 7.11
C SER A 215 -7.07 17.29 8.59
N LYS A 216 -6.03 16.53 8.99
CA LYS A 216 -5.60 16.38 10.39
C LYS A 216 -6.77 15.93 11.30
N SER A 217 -7.55 14.96 10.85
CA SER A 217 -8.81 14.60 11.48
C SER A 217 -9.00 13.08 11.54
N LEU A 218 -9.80 12.64 12.53
CA LEU A 218 -10.46 11.36 12.51
C LEU A 218 -11.89 11.57 12.00
N VAL A 219 -12.23 10.94 10.89
CA VAL A 219 -13.53 11.08 10.22
C VAL A 219 -14.31 9.78 10.33
N ARG A 220 -15.60 9.87 10.67
CA ARG A 220 -16.54 8.78 10.57
C ARG A 220 -17.25 8.83 9.22
N ALA A 221 -17.24 7.71 8.50
CA ALA A 221 -17.98 7.50 7.27
C ALA A 221 -19.10 6.49 7.53
N SER A 222 -20.32 6.82 7.13
CA SER A 222 -21.52 5.98 7.29
C SER A 222 -22.48 6.20 6.10
N GLY A 223 -23.61 5.49 6.10
CA GLY A 223 -24.55 5.52 4.99
C GLY A 223 -24.04 4.77 3.76
N GLU A 224 -24.82 4.82 2.69
CA GLU A 224 -24.49 4.15 1.42
C GLU A 224 -23.19 4.75 0.83
N HIS A 225 -22.21 3.89 0.54
CA HIS A 225 -20.88 4.27 0.05
C HIS A 225 -20.17 5.29 0.96
N GLY A 226 -20.47 5.26 2.26
CA GLY A 226 -19.86 6.15 3.24
C GLY A 226 -20.09 7.64 2.95
N LYS A 227 -21.21 8.02 2.35
CA LYS A 227 -21.52 9.42 1.95
C LYS A 227 -21.68 10.35 3.14
N ASP A 228 -22.17 9.83 4.26
CA ASP A 228 -22.33 10.60 5.47
C ASP A 228 -21.00 10.72 6.19
N ARG A 229 -20.43 11.93 6.20
CA ARG A 229 -19.13 12.22 6.79
C ARG A 229 -19.29 13.08 8.05
N THR A 230 -18.71 12.65 9.14
CA THR A 230 -18.64 13.42 10.38
C THR A 230 -17.22 13.45 10.92
N VAL A 231 -16.71 14.64 11.19
CA VAL A 231 -15.44 14.79 11.90
C VAL A 231 -15.67 14.42 13.36
N VAL A 232 -15.03 13.36 13.82
CA VAL A 232 -15.08 12.93 15.23
C VAL A 232 -14.18 13.81 16.09
N ILE A 233 -12.95 14.08 15.58
CA ILE A 233 -11.99 15.00 16.18
C ILE A 233 -11.07 15.56 15.10
N GLY A 234 -10.70 16.84 15.24
CA GLY A 234 -9.73 17.52 14.38
C GLY A 234 -8.46 17.91 15.12
N ASN A 235 -7.59 18.65 14.45
CA ASN A 235 -6.30 19.15 14.96
C ASN A 235 -5.36 18.03 15.44
N LEU A 236 -5.37 16.90 14.77
CA LEU A 236 -4.42 15.81 14.99
C LEU A 236 -3.07 16.15 14.34
N GLU A 237 -1.98 15.79 15.00
CA GLU A 237 -0.62 16.06 14.51
C GLU A 237 0.02 14.84 13.84
N GLY A 238 -0.32 14.65 12.56
CA GLY A 238 0.13 13.52 11.75
C GLY A 238 -0.53 12.20 12.12
N PRO A 239 -1.89 12.08 12.00
CA PRO A 239 -2.58 10.82 12.27
C PRO A 239 -2.22 9.77 11.21
N VAL A 240 -1.67 8.62 11.65
CA VAL A 240 -1.22 7.52 10.77
C VAL A 240 -1.99 6.24 11.05
N GLY A 241 -1.68 5.51 12.11
CA GLY A 241 -2.27 4.21 12.41
C GLY A 241 -3.54 4.31 13.24
N LEU A 242 -4.43 3.32 13.08
CA LEU A 242 -5.69 3.16 13.81
C LEU A 242 -5.85 1.73 14.34
N ALA A 243 -6.24 1.59 15.60
CA ALA A 243 -6.66 0.31 16.17
C ALA A 243 -8.02 0.46 16.85
N ALA A 244 -8.96 -0.42 16.51
CA ALA A 244 -10.29 -0.42 17.13
C ALA A 244 -10.21 -0.91 18.59
N GLY A 245 -10.74 -0.13 19.51
CA GLY A 245 -10.96 -0.49 20.91
C GLY A 245 -12.37 -1.02 21.17
N SER A 246 -12.74 -1.08 22.44
CA SER A 246 -14.09 -1.42 22.88
C SER A 246 -15.02 -0.21 22.86
N GLY A 247 -16.34 -0.44 22.79
CA GLY A 247 -17.35 0.62 22.91
C GLY A 247 -17.32 1.70 21.83
N GLY A 248 -16.71 1.42 20.67
CA GLY A 248 -16.57 2.41 19.59
C GLY A 248 -15.39 3.36 19.77
N ALA A 249 -14.59 3.22 20.82
CA ALA A 249 -13.33 3.92 20.98
C ALA A 249 -12.27 3.40 20.00
N VAL A 250 -11.28 4.23 19.68
CA VAL A 250 -10.12 3.85 18.89
C VAL A 250 -8.85 4.36 19.53
N TYR A 251 -7.76 3.67 19.25
CA TYR A 251 -6.40 4.14 19.50
C TYR A 251 -5.80 4.62 18.20
N LEU A 252 -5.09 5.73 18.23
CA LEU A 252 -4.43 6.28 17.06
C LEU A 252 -3.01 6.75 17.37
N THR A 253 -2.15 6.69 16.38
CA THR A 253 -0.81 7.26 16.40
C THR A 253 -0.83 8.65 15.77
N GLU A 254 -0.11 9.58 16.39
CA GLU A 254 0.15 10.93 15.88
C GLU A 254 1.66 11.07 15.65
N ALA A 255 2.11 10.79 14.43
CA ALA A 255 3.53 10.67 14.10
C ALA A 255 4.32 11.97 14.33
N PHE A 256 3.74 13.13 14.02
CA PHE A 256 4.41 14.42 14.22
C PHE A 256 4.45 14.85 15.70
N ALA A 257 3.41 14.51 16.47
CA ALA A 257 3.38 14.78 17.90
C ALA A 257 4.17 13.76 18.72
N GLY A 258 4.57 12.64 18.11
CA GLY A 258 5.26 11.54 18.80
C GLY A 258 4.40 10.93 19.93
N GLN A 259 3.11 10.71 19.68
CA GLN A 259 2.18 10.24 20.71
C GLN A 259 1.20 9.18 20.23
N VAL A 260 0.66 8.45 21.21
CA VAL A 260 -0.48 7.55 21.04
C VAL A 260 -1.64 8.10 21.86
N SER A 261 -2.79 8.21 21.24
CA SER A 261 -4.01 8.73 21.87
C SER A 261 -5.14 7.71 21.79
N LYS A 262 -6.02 7.71 22.77
CA LYS A 262 -7.35 7.09 22.76
C LYS A 262 -8.37 8.15 22.40
N VAL A 263 -9.27 7.84 21.47
CA VAL A 263 -10.41 8.69 21.13
C VAL A 263 -11.70 7.90 21.39
N GLU A 264 -12.52 8.43 22.25
CA GLU A 264 -13.84 7.84 22.56
C GLU A 264 -14.85 8.10 21.43
N ALA A 265 -15.94 7.37 21.41
CA ALA A 265 -16.99 7.51 20.39
C ALA A 265 -17.59 8.92 20.29
N ASN A 266 -17.54 9.69 21.37
CA ASN A 266 -17.99 11.08 21.46
C ASN A 266 -16.92 12.11 21.03
N GLY A 267 -15.71 11.66 20.63
CA GLY A 267 -14.61 12.51 20.22
C GLY A 267 -13.68 12.98 21.35
N GLU A 268 -13.93 12.57 22.60
CA GLU A 268 -13.03 12.86 23.71
C GLU A 268 -11.69 12.16 23.50
N LYS A 269 -10.59 12.95 23.52
CA LYS A 269 -9.22 12.45 23.30
C LYS A 269 -8.44 12.43 24.60
N THR A 270 -7.83 11.28 24.89
CA THR A 270 -6.87 11.11 25.98
C THR A 270 -5.54 10.65 25.39
N VAL A 271 -4.46 11.38 25.69
CA VAL A 271 -3.09 10.97 25.31
C VAL A 271 -2.64 9.87 26.27
N ILE A 272 -2.30 8.70 25.68
CA ILE A 272 -1.88 7.50 26.42
C ILE A 272 -0.37 7.47 26.63
N ALA A 273 0.40 7.80 25.58
CA ALA A 273 1.86 7.80 25.62
C ALA A 273 2.41 8.94 24.76
N LYS A 274 3.57 9.47 25.16
CA LYS A 274 4.28 10.58 24.51
C LYS A 274 5.75 10.24 24.29
N ASP A 275 6.46 11.17 23.65
CA ASP A 275 7.90 11.14 23.44
C ASP A 275 8.37 9.95 22.55
N LEU A 276 7.44 9.43 21.72
CA LEU A 276 7.73 8.45 20.69
C LEU A 276 8.33 9.15 19.45
N LYS A 277 9.20 8.45 18.73
CA LYS A 277 9.83 8.95 17.50
C LYS A 277 9.12 8.41 16.26
N GLY A 278 8.18 9.18 15.72
CA GLY A 278 7.42 8.79 14.55
C GLY A 278 6.65 7.48 14.75
N PRO A 279 5.67 7.41 15.65
CA PRO A 279 4.81 6.24 15.79
C PRO A 279 3.90 6.12 14.56
N GLU A 280 3.85 4.94 13.93
CA GLU A 280 3.06 4.66 12.73
C GLU A 280 2.03 3.58 12.98
N GLY A 281 2.28 2.33 12.58
CA GLY A 281 1.34 1.24 12.78
C GLY A 281 1.03 0.97 14.24
N ILE A 282 -0.23 0.65 14.53
CA ILE A 282 -0.71 0.34 15.87
C ILE A 282 -1.68 -0.85 15.82
N ALA A 283 -1.56 -1.77 16.77
CA ALA A 283 -2.51 -2.87 16.94
C ALA A 283 -2.85 -3.07 18.41
N LEU A 284 -4.11 -3.45 18.68
CA LEU A 284 -4.55 -3.86 20.02
C LEU A 284 -4.31 -5.36 20.16
N ALA A 285 -3.46 -5.74 21.11
CA ALA A 285 -3.18 -7.13 21.44
C ALA A 285 -4.30 -7.78 22.25
N PRO A 286 -4.41 -9.12 22.28
CA PRO A 286 -5.44 -9.85 23.05
C PRO A 286 -5.41 -9.58 24.55
N ASP A 287 -4.25 -9.19 25.09
CA ASP A 287 -4.09 -8.82 26.51
C ASP A 287 -4.49 -7.35 26.80
N GLY A 288 -5.01 -6.64 25.79
CA GLY A 288 -5.44 -5.25 25.91
C GLY A 288 -4.32 -4.22 25.78
N LYS A 289 -3.08 -4.63 25.54
CA LYS A 289 -1.96 -3.72 25.32
C LYS A 289 -1.86 -3.29 23.86
N LEU A 290 -1.25 -2.14 23.63
CA LEU A 290 -1.03 -1.62 22.28
C LEU A 290 0.37 -2.00 21.81
N ILE A 291 0.47 -2.48 20.57
CA ILE A 291 1.75 -2.72 19.90
C ILE A 291 1.91 -1.62 18.85
N VAL A 292 3.04 -0.93 18.88
CA VAL A 292 3.28 0.26 18.05
C VAL A 292 4.63 0.16 17.34
N ALA A 293 4.65 0.47 16.06
CA ALA A 293 5.88 0.67 15.30
C ALA A 293 6.37 2.10 15.53
N GLU A 294 7.53 2.25 16.18
CA GLU A 294 8.23 3.52 16.39
C GLU A 294 9.37 3.63 15.38
N VAL A 295 9.05 4.09 14.18
CA VAL A 295 9.93 4.00 13.01
C VAL A 295 11.17 4.88 13.12
N GLY A 296 11.07 6.05 13.74
CA GLY A 296 12.20 6.93 13.97
C GLY A 296 13.21 6.39 15.00
N ALA A 297 12.80 5.44 15.84
CA ALA A 297 13.65 4.72 16.76
C ALA A 297 13.98 3.29 16.25
N LYS A 298 13.45 2.88 15.10
CA LYS A 298 13.64 1.55 14.48
C LYS A 298 13.31 0.41 15.44
N ARG A 299 12.17 0.49 16.12
CA ARG A 299 11.75 -0.50 17.11
C ARG A 299 10.24 -0.73 17.13
N ILE A 300 9.84 -1.86 17.69
CA ILE A 300 8.46 -2.15 18.10
C ILE A 300 8.37 -2.01 19.62
N VAL A 301 7.37 -1.28 20.08
CA VAL A 301 7.09 -1.10 21.51
C VAL A 301 5.71 -1.62 21.86
N GLN A 302 5.56 -2.03 23.14
CA GLN A 302 4.29 -2.32 23.77
C GLN A 302 3.94 -1.17 24.72
N ILE A 303 2.70 -0.70 24.67
CA ILE A 303 2.21 0.36 25.53
C ILE A 303 1.02 -0.17 26.35
N ASP A 304 1.07 0.03 27.66
CA ASP A 304 -0.06 -0.26 28.54
C ASP A 304 -1.02 0.94 28.54
N PRO A 305 -2.24 0.81 27.96
CA PRO A 305 -3.15 1.94 27.88
C PRO A 305 -3.71 2.42 29.22
N ALA A 306 -3.57 1.61 30.29
CA ALA A 306 -4.04 1.98 31.62
C ALA A 306 -3.15 3.00 32.33
N ASN A 307 -1.84 2.99 32.03
CA ASN A 307 -0.86 3.84 32.72
C ASN A 307 0.20 4.48 31.82
N GLY A 308 0.15 4.21 30.50
CA GLY A 308 1.07 4.76 29.51
C GLY A 308 2.49 4.16 29.52
N THR A 309 2.70 3.07 30.28
CA THR A 309 4.04 2.43 30.33
C THR A 309 4.44 1.90 28.98
N ILE A 310 5.62 2.31 28.48
CA ILE A 310 6.21 1.88 27.22
C ILE A 310 7.27 0.83 27.53
N THR A 311 7.19 -0.31 26.85
CA THR A 311 8.16 -1.42 26.93
C THR A 311 8.66 -1.75 25.53
N GLU A 312 9.98 -1.78 25.34
CA GLU A 312 10.58 -2.20 24.09
C GLU A 312 10.42 -3.70 23.88
N ILE A 313 9.93 -4.09 22.71
CA ILE A 313 9.76 -5.51 22.31
C ILE A 313 10.91 -5.95 21.41
N ALA A 314 11.27 -5.14 20.42
CA ALA A 314 12.36 -5.42 19.49
C ALA A 314 12.94 -4.10 18.97
N ALA A 315 14.24 -4.04 18.79
CA ALA A 315 14.98 -2.86 18.34
C ALA A 315 15.90 -3.18 17.16
N ASN A 316 16.48 -2.12 16.56
CA ASN A 316 17.35 -2.20 15.38
C ASN A 316 16.67 -2.89 14.20
N LEU A 317 15.38 -2.59 13.99
CA LEU A 317 14.57 -3.20 12.95
C LEU A 317 14.76 -2.46 11.62
N PRO A 318 14.63 -3.17 10.47
CA PRO A 318 14.72 -2.57 9.15
C PRO A 318 13.39 -1.91 8.75
N ILE A 319 13.01 -0.84 9.45
CA ILE A 319 11.77 -0.09 9.24
C ILE A 319 12.04 1.42 9.14
N GLY A 320 11.11 2.15 8.56
CA GLY A 320 11.11 3.60 8.47
C GLY A 320 12.01 4.10 7.34
N LEU A 321 11.58 3.94 6.09
CA LEU A 321 12.15 4.64 4.94
C LEU A 321 12.05 6.15 5.19
N PRO A 322 13.16 6.90 5.00
CA PRO A 322 13.12 8.35 5.15
C PRO A 322 12.11 8.96 4.18
N ALA A 323 11.22 9.79 4.69
CA ALA A 323 10.36 10.60 3.83
C ALA A 323 11.22 11.56 2.99
N ALA A 324 10.77 11.87 1.77
CA ALA A 324 11.38 12.92 0.97
C ALA A 324 11.28 14.27 1.71
N PRO A 325 12.27 15.17 1.60
CA PRO A 325 12.20 16.48 2.22
C PRO A 325 10.89 17.20 1.85
N GLY A 326 10.10 17.61 2.86
CA GLY A 326 8.79 18.23 2.69
C GLY A 326 7.65 17.26 2.34
N GLY A 327 7.92 15.95 2.32
CA GLY A 327 6.92 14.91 2.13
C GLY A 327 6.12 14.57 3.39
N LEU A 328 5.20 13.63 3.25
CA LEU A 328 4.45 13.06 4.36
C LEU A 328 5.38 12.31 5.32
N PRO A 329 5.01 12.12 6.59
CA PRO A 329 5.87 11.49 7.60
C PRO A 329 6.31 10.10 7.20
N SER A 330 5.41 9.37 6.50
CA SER A 330 5.71 8.12 5.83
C SER A 330 4.90 8.06 4.56
N ASN A 331 5.54 7.79 3.43
CA ASN A 331 4.82 7.51 2.18
C ASN A 331 4.13 6.14 2.27
N ILE A 332 4.79 5.20 2.93
CA ILE A 332 4.31 3.83 3.15
C ILE A 332 4.45 3.55 4.65
N PRO A 333 3.35 3.52 5.41
CA PRO A 333 3.42 3.32 6.84
C PRO A 333 3.87 1.90 7.18
N THR A 334 4.79 1.78 8.14
CA THR A 334 5.12 0.48 8.74
C THR A 334 3.90 -0.05 9.50
N GLY A 335 3.35 -1.16 9.03
CA GLY A 335 2.22 -1.82 9.66
C GLY A 335 2.62 -2.72 10.81
N VAL A 336 1.73 -2.85 11.79
CA VAL A 336 1.84 -3.82 12.90
C VAL A 336 0.52 -4.58 13.03
N GLY A 337 0.61 -5.88 13.28
CA GLY A 337 -0.55 -6.71 13.55
C GLY A 337 -0.25 -7.75 14.63
N VAL A 338 -1.28 -8.20 15.35
CA VAL A 338 -1.13 -9.17 16.42
C VAL A 338 -2.12 -10.31 16.21
N GLY A 339 -1.62 -11.55 16.21
CA GLY A 339 -2.44 -12.75 16.19
C GLY A 339 -3.13 -13.04 17.52
N ALA A 340 -4.13 -13.93 17.51
CA ALA A 340 -4.90 -14.28 18.69
C ALA A 340 -4.06 -14.86 19.84
N THR A 341 -2.90 -15.43 19.55
CA THR A 341 -1.97 -15.97 20.55
C THR A 341 -0.94 -14.94 21.04
N GLY A 342 -1.05 -13.67 20.59
CA GLY A 342 -0.13 -12.60 20.94
C GLY A 342 1.14 -12.56 20.10
N VAL A 343 1.21 -13.31 19.02
CA VAL A 343 2.30 -13.24 18.04
C VAL A 343 2.22 -11.91 17.31
N ILE A 344 3.34 -11.20 17.26
CA ILE A 344 3.43 -9.87 16.64
C ILE A 344 4.04 -10.01 15.25
N TYR A 345 3.43 -9.34 14.27
CA TYR A 345 3.92 -9.20 12.91
C TYR A 345 4.11 -7.72 12.58
N PHE A 346 5.10 -7.40 11.75
CA PHE A 346 5.27 -6.05 11.22
C PHE A 346 5.79 -6.08 9.78
N SER A 347 5.47 -5.05 9.02
CA SER A 347 6.01 -4.85 7.67
C SER A 347 7.34 -4.12 7.72
N SER A 348 8.23 -4.46 6.79
CA SER A 348 9.47 -3.74 6.53
C SER A 348 9.38 -3.09 5.15
N ASP A 349 9.34 -1.78 5.14
CA ASP A 349 9.40 -0.93 3.95
C ASP A 349 10.82 -0.82 3.36
N ILE A 350 11.84 -1.19 4.14
CA ILE A 350 13.26 -1.20 3.73
C ILE A 350 13.63 -2.51 3.02
N GLU A 351 13.13 -3.66 3.50
CA GLU A 351 13.50 -4.98 2.99
C GLU A 351 12.39 -5.68 2.20
N ASN A 352 11.24 -5.02 2.01
CA ASN A 352 10.07 -5.58 1.31
C ASN A 352 9.65 -6.93 1.89
N ALA A 353 9.50 -7.00 3.21
CA ALA A 353 9.27 -8.21 3.96
C ALA A 353 8.21 -8.05 5.06
N ILE A 354 7.62 -9.17 5.48
CA ILE A 354 6.85 -9.26 6.72
C ILE A 354 7.68 -10.04 7.74
N TYR A 355 7.84 -9.45 8.89
CA TYR A 355 8.56 -10.03 10.02
C TYR A 355 7.61 -10.57 11.08
N LYS A 356 8.06 -11.59 11.77
CA LYS A 356 7.42 -12.19 12.94
C LYS A 356 8.32 -12.09 14.14
N ILE A 357 7.84 -11.54 15.25
CA ILE A 357 8.56 -11.52 16.52
C ILE A 357 8.27 -12.80 17.27
N VAL A 358 9.31 -13.56 17.54
CA VAL A 358 9.24 -14.81 18.30
C VAL A 358 9.88 -14.57 19.66
N LYS A 359 9.14 -14.81 20.75
CA LYS A 359 9.73 -14.84 22.08
C LYS A 359 10.71 -16.02 22.16
N LYS A 360 11.95 -15.75 22.57
CA LYS A 360 12.93 -16.79 22.86
C LYS A 360 12.60 -17.51 24.15
#